data_1193c3e0120e8835083ed821b9673f95
#
_entry.id   1193c3e0120e8835083ed821b9673f95
#
_cell.length_a   1.000
_cell.length_b   1.000
_cell.length_c   1.000
_cell.angle_alpha   90.00
_cell.angle_beta   90.00
_cell.angle_gamma   90.00
#
_symmetry.space_group_name_H-M   'P 1'
#
loop_
_entity.id
_entity.type
_entity.pdbx_description
1 polymer ?
#
loop_
_entity_poly.entity_id
_entity_poly.type
_entity_poly.pdbx_seq_one_letter_code
_entity_poly.pdbx_strand_id
1 'polypeptide(L)'
;SAEDLALEIDVLMESEKDMSLLSFVNFLPRGLSVQHEKHEWQDDQMPPETFTAQGTTGATWDSAVATASMPVVTAQIGKLKVGDVLELPSGEHTVVDAINVAGQTITLAKRGWGGTTAAAQGTSVITIKIIGNAQIDGSDPQADTYYAPTAMYNYVQVFEDVLAVSGKVMHSKISRESERARQRGIKLKRLISQLNFAILNGSRDKYLDRTTFQGIRNASSSTYNVGGALTVAKIYAMVIQMVTAGGSPSAIHGSATGISRIEMLMAAYVTSGPAEFNAKLTVKKLSMLGMDIELHVDKHMIDTEFLVLDYGRLRIGTMDSDEAKGAFAAYTITEN
;
A
#
# COMPACT_ATOMS: atom_id res chain seq x y z
N SER A 1 13.87 -10.75 32.82
CA SER A 1 13.59 -11.80 31.83
C SER A 1 13.25 -11.21 30.48
N ALA A 2 13.16 -12.01 29.40
CA ALA A 2 12.80 -11.54 28.07
C ALA A 2 11.36 -11.00 28.03
N GLU A 3 10.46 -11.60 28.81
CA GLU A 3 9.07 -11.15 28.96
C GLU A 3 8.99 -9.75 29.59
N ASP A 4 9.79 -9.45 30.61
CA ASP A 4 9.80 -8.13 31.25
C ASP A 4 10.29 -7.05 30.28
N LEU A 5 11.21 -7.38 29.37
CA LEU A 5 11.72 -6.45 28.39
C LEU A 5 10.68 -6.17 27.28
N ALA A 6 9.95 -7.19 26.83
CA ALA A 6 8.89 -7.05 25.84
C ALA A 6 7.74 -6.18 26.38
N LEU A 7 7.34 -6.40 27.64
CA LEU A 7 6.33 -5.61 28.32
C LEU A 7 6.78 -4.14 28.49
N GLU A 8 8.05 -3.91 28.84
CA GLU A 8 8.63 -2.57 28.99
C GLU A 8 8.71 -1.83 27.65
N ILE A 9 8.99 -2.54 26.56
CA ILE A 9 8.93 -1.98 25.20
C ILE A 9 7.49 -1.62 24.84
N ASP A 10 6.53 -2.48 25.10
CA ASP A 10 5.10 -2.20 24.81
C ASP A 10 4.61 -0.99 25.63
N VAL A 11 4.94 -0.90 26.91
CA VAL A 11 4.58 0.25 27.77
C VAL A 11 5.27 1.53 27.32
N LEU A 12 6.54 1.47 26.91
CA LEU A 12 7.25 2.63 26.35
C LEU A 12 6.69 3.05 25.00
N MET A 13 6.29 2.13 24.15
CA MET A 13 5.60 2.41 22.90
C MET A 13 4.25 3.08 23.14
N GLU A 14 3.51 2.66 24.17
CA GLU A 14 2.28 3.34 24.61
C GLU A 14 2.53 4.71 25.24
N SER A 15 3.64 4.88 25.97
CA SER A 15 3.97 6.12 26.68
C SER A 15 4.61 7.18 25.78
N GLU A 16 5.32 6.77 24.74
CA GLU A 16 5.75 7.67 23.64
C GLU A 16 4.56 8.00 22.74
N LYS A 17 3.57 8.66 23.32
CA LYS A 17 2.36 9.18 22.68
C LYS A 17 2.62 10.19 21.58
N ASP A 18 3.85 10.44 21.24
CA ASP A 18 4.26 11.28 20.15
C ASP A 18 4.08 10.54 18.81
N MET A 19 2.78 10.40 18.43
CA MET A 19 2.34 10.53 17.04
C MET A 19 3.28 9.86 16.04
N SER A 20 3.74 8.64 16.31
CA SER A 20 4.54 7.89 15.37
C SER A 20 3.68 6.81 14.71
N LEU A 21 3.95 6.50 13.44
CA LEU A 21 3.27 5.42 12.73
C LEU A 21 3.34 4.11 13.53
N LEU A 22 4.43 3.87 14.26
CA LEU A 22 4.60 2.70 15.10
C LEU A 22 3.51 2.58 16.18
N SER A 23 3.05 3.69 16.79
CA SER A 23 1.98 3.64 17.78
C SER A 23 0.65 3.21 17.17
N PHE A 24 0.39 3.55 15.90
CA PHE A 24 -0.80 3.11 15.18
C PHE A 24 -0.69 1.67 14.68
N VAL A 25 0.47 1.31 14.16
CA VAL A 25 0.75 -0.05 13.70
C VAL A 25 0.62 -1.05 14.86
N ASN A 26 0.88 -0.65 16.09
CA ASN A 26 0.68 -1.48 17.28
C ASN A 26 -0.80 -1.80 17.57
N PHE A 27 -1.73 -0.97 17.09
CA PHE A 27 -3.18 -1.24 17.18
C PHE A 27 -3.70 -2.10 16.02
N LEU A 28 -2.92 -2.31 14.97
CA LEU A 28 -3.30 -3.22 13.89
C LEU A 28 -3.34 -4.66 14.40
N PRO A 29 -4.24 -5.50 13.88
CA PRO A 29 -4.30 -6.88 14.29
C PRO A 29 -2.94 -7.54 14.05
N ARG A 30 -2.24 -7.85 15.14
CA ARG A 30 -1.03 -8.66 15.12
C ARG A 30 -1.49 -10.06 14.73
N GLY A 31 -1.09 -10.55 13.58
CA GLY A 31 -1.66 -11.81 13.11
C GLY A 31 -0.74 -12.62 12.23
N LEU A 32 0.45 -12.11 11.94
CA LEU A 32 1.38 -12.80 11.07
C LEU A 32 2.56 -13.34 11.90
N SER A 33 2.49 -14.63 12.23
CA SER A 33 3.63 -15.38 12.73
C SER A 33 4.55 -15.71 11.57
N VAL A 34 5.78 -15.24 11.61
CA VAL A 34 6.80 -15.48 10.59
C VAL A 34 7.81 -16.47 11.13
N GLN A 35 7.93 -17.62 10.45
CA GLN A 35 8.83 -18.71 10.89
C GLN A 35 10.21 -18.64 10.23
N HIS A 36 10.35 -17.89 9.15
CA HIS A 36 11.58 -17.80 8.37
C HIS A 36 12.02 -16.35 8.17
N GLU A 37 13.31 -16.15 7.92
CA GLU A 37 13.91 -14.85 7.62
C GLU A 37 13.21 -14.13 6.46
N LYS A 38 12.74 -14.87 5.47
CA LYS A 38 11.99 -14.38 4.30
C LYS A 38 10.53 -14.82 4.43
N HIS A 39 9.64 -13.85 4.51
CA HIS A 39 8.19 -14.07 4.45
C HIS A 39 7.70 -13.84 3.02
N GLU A 40 7.03 -14.81 2.46
CA GLU A 40 6.48 -14.76 1.11
C GLU A 40 4.96 -14.89 1.15
N TRP A 41 4.29 -14.13 0.29
CA TRP A 41 2.85 -14.25 0.06
C TRP A 41 2.54 -14.10 -1.42
N GLN A 42 1.38 -14.55 -1.81
CA GLN A 42 0.87 -14.39 -3.17
C GLN A 42 -0.16 -13.26 -3.19
N ASP A 43 -0.05 -12.40 -4.18
CA ASP A 43 -0.99 -11.32 -4.45
C ASP A 43 -1.79 -11.70 -5.69
N ASP A 44 -3.09 -11.96 -5.50
CA ASP A 44 -4.01 -12.29 -6.58
C ASP A 44 -4.53 -11.00 -7.20
N GLN A 45 -4.14 -10.77 -8.45
CA GLN A 45 -4.65 -9.63 -9.21
C GLN A 45 -5.97 -10.00 -9.87
N MET A 46 -7.00 -9.20 -9.64
CA MET A 46 -8.23 -9.32 -10.41
C MET A 46 -7.97 -9.02 -11.89
N PRO A 47 -8.66 -9.71 -12.82
CA PRO A 47 -8.60 -9.37 -14.22
C PRO A 47 -8.91 -7.87 -14.40
N PRO A 48 -8.15 -7.14 -15.21
CA PRO A 48 -8.41 -5.74 -15.41
C PRO A 48 -9.72 -5.55 -16.19
N GLU A 49 -10.52 -4.61 -15.76
CA GLU A 49 -11.74 -4.20 -16.45
C GLU A 49 -11.44 -3.37 -17.71
N THR A 50 -10.20 -2.95 -17.88
CA THR A 50 -9.77 -2.11 -19.00
C THR A 50 -8.48 -2.61 -19.61
N PHE A 51 -8.32 -2.38 -20.90
CA PHE A 51 -7.07 -2.59 -21.61
C PHE A 51 -6.77 -1.44 -22.57
N THR A 52 -5.54 -1.36 -23.04
CA THR A 52 -5.06 -0.30 -23.91
C THR A 52 -4.90 -0.83 -25.34
N ALA A 53 -5.56 -0.21 -26.28
CA ALA A 53 -5.36 -0.45 -27.70
C ALA A 53 -4.41 0.59 -28.28
N GLN A 54 -3.55 0.17 -29.23
CA GLN A 54 -2.67 1.08 -29.93
C GLN A 54 -3.42 1.78 -31.06
N GLY A 55 -3.48 3.11 -30.99
CA GLY A 55 -3.83 3.93 -32.12
C GLY A 55 -2.56 4.24 -32.91
N THR A 56 -2.47 3.78 -34.15
CA THR A 56 -1.46 4.20 -35.12
C THR A 56 -2.14 4.80 -36.33
N THR A 57 -1.48 5.74 -37.00
CA THR A 57 -2.01 6.31 -38.25
C THR A 57 -2.33 5.19 -39.24
N GLY A 58 -3.58 5.10 -39.69
CA GLY A 58 -4.08 4.03 -40.56
C GLY A 58 -4.44 2.73 -39.78
N ALA A 59 -4.42 2.74 -38.46
CA ALA A 59 -4.92 1.62 -37.68
C ALA A 59 -6.42 1.41 -37.86
N THR A 60 -6.83 0.17 -37.72
CA THR A 60 -8.24 -0.21 -37.93
C THR A 60 -9.18 0.38 -36.87
N TRP A 61 -8.67 0.81 -35.71
CA TRP A 61 -9.44 1.59 -34.73
C TRP A 61 -9.85 2.97 -35.20
N ASP A 62 -9.13 3.52 -36.18
CA ASP A 62 -9.43 4.82 -36.79
C ASP A 62 -10.59 4.74 -37.81
N SER A 63 -11.02 3.54 -38.18
CA SER A 63 -12.14 3.31 -39.13
C SER A 63 -13.38 2.81 -38.38
N ALA A 64 -14.52 3.40 -38.70
CA ALA A 64 -15.84 2.93 -38.24
C ALA A 64 -16.28 1.58 -38.83
N VAL A 65 -15.62 1.12 -39.87
CA VAL A 65 -16.09 -0.06 -40.68
C VAL A 65 -15.18 -1.28 -40.48
N ALA A 66 -13.93 -1.11 -40.11
CA ALA A 66 -12.98 -2.20 -40.00
C ALA A 66 -13.29 -3.11 -38.78
N THR A 67 -13.24 -4.42 -38.99
CA THR A 67 -13.50 -5.44 -37.98
C THR A 67 -12.27 -6.30 -37.69
N ALA A 68 -11.29 -6.34 -38.60
CA ALA A 68 -10.11 -7.19 -38.50
C ALA A 68 -8.84 -6.42 -38.08
N SER A 69 -7.91 -7.12 -37.40
CA SER A 69 -6.56 -6.63 -37.09
C SER A 69 -6.51 -5.34 -36.26
N MET A 70 -7.29 -5.32 -35.15
CA MET A 70 -7.26 -4.24 -34.16
C MET A 70 -6.03 -4.42 -33.25
N PRO A 71 -5.04 -3.52 -33.27
CA PRO A 71 -3.82 -3.65 -32.46
C PRO A 71 -4.09 -3.42 -30.97
N VAL A 72 -3.48 -4.25 -30.13
CA VAL A 72 -3.56 -4.19 -28.67
C VAL A 72 -2.15 -4.16 -28.10
N VAL A 73 -1.93 -3.50 -26.97
CA VAL A 73 -0.62 -3.51 -26.30
C VAL A 73 -0.25 -4.93 -25.86
N THR A 74 0.98 -5.37 -26.18
CA THR A 74 1.49 -6.73 -25.98
C THR A 74 1.19 -7.31 -24.61
N ALA A 75 1.46 -6.55 -23.56
CA ALA A 75 1.32 -7.03 -22.17
C ALA A 75 -0.16 -7.26 -21.77
N GLN A 76 -1.12 -6.84 -22.58
CA GLN A 76 -2.53 -6.85 -22.23
C GLN A 76 -3.37 -7.79 -23.11
N ILE A 77 -2.82 -8.27 -24.23
CA ILE A 77 -3.56 -9.13 -25.14
C ILE A 77 -3.99 -10.46 -24.52
N GLY A 78 -3.17 -11.02 -23.61
CA GLY A 78 -3.47 -12.23 -22.86
C GLY A 78 -4.59 -12.08 -21.82
N LYS A 79 -5.06 -10.87 -21.59
CA LYS A 79 -6.17 -10.57 -20.65
C LYS A 79 -7.54 -10.63 -21.32
N LEU A 80 -7.57 -10.65 -22.65
CA LEU A 80 -8.78 -10.69 -23.47
C LEU A 80 -9.17 -12.13 -23.78
N LYS A 81 -10.48 -12.35 -23.89
CA LYS A 81 -11.08 -13.62 -24.33
C LYS A 81 -11.94 -13.41 -25.58
N VAL A 82 -12.05 -14.45 -26.37
CA VAL A 82 -13.04 -14.47 -27.44
C VAL A 82 -14.44 -14.38 -26.82
N GLY A 83 -15.28 -13.53 -27.40
CA GLY A 83 -16.61 -13.23 -26.86
C GLY A 83 -16.64 -12.06 -25.84
N ASP A 84 -15.51 -11.46 -25.49
CA ASP A 84 -15.53 -10.28 -24.64
C ASP A 84 -16.25 -9.12 -25.34
N VAL A 85 -17.17 -8.50 -24.60
CA VAL A 85 -17.91 -7.32 -25.04
C VAL A 85 -17.14 -6.08 -24.58
N LEU A 86 -16.76 -5.27 -25.53
CA LEU A 86 -15.91 -4.10 -25.33
C LEU A 86 -16.71 -2.81 -25.49
N GLU A 87 -16.47 -1.85 -24.61
CA GLU A 87 -16.92 -0.46 -24.75
C GLU A 87 -15.75 0.44 -25.15
N LEU A 88 -15.86 1.05 -26.30
CA LEU A 88 -14.91 2.00 -26.84
C LEU A 88 -15.13 3.40 -26.24
N PRO A 89 -14.13 4.32 -26.26
CA PRO A 89 -14.29 5.68 -25.73
C PRO A 89 -15.44 6.50 -26.36
N SER A 90 -15.82 6.15 -27.54
CA SER A 90 -17.00 6.75 -28.24
C SER A 90 -18.35 6.29 -27.68
N GLY A 91 -18.39 5.34 -26.76
CA GLY A 91 -19.61 4.66 -26.30
C GLY A 91 -20.09 3.55 -27.26
N GLU A 92 -19.31 3.21 -28.27
CA GLU A 92 -19.58 2.07 -29.14
C GLU A 92 -19.30 0.77 -28.45
N HIS A 93 -20.18 -0.21 -28.62
CA HIS A 93 -19.95 -1.59 -28.18
C HIS A 93 -19.48 -2.47 -29.34
N THR A 94 -18.63 -3.43 -29.03
CA THR A 94 -18.17 -4.44 -29.98
C THR A 94 -17.84 -5.73 -29.29
N VAL A 95 -17.71 -6.84 -30.04
CA VAL A 95 -17.39 -8.17 -29.47
C VAL A 95 -16.12 -8.71 -30.09
N VAL A 96 -15.26 -9.31 -29.29
CA VAL A 96 -14.04 -9.99 -29.76
C VAL A 96 -14.38 -11.32 -30.39
N ASP A 97 -14.01 -11.49 -31.67
CA ASP A 97 -14.23 -12.72 -32.42
C ASP A 97 -13.00 -13.64 -32.41
N ALA A 98 -11.81 -13.06 -32.56
CA ALA A 98 -10.57 -13.81 -32.53
C ALA A 98 -9.43 -13.00 -31.90
N ILE A 99 -8.45 -13.70 -31.32
CA ILE A 99 -7.28 -13.13 -30.70
C ILE A 99 -6.04 -13.71 -31.34
N ASN A 100 -5.16 -12.86 -31.87
CA ASN A 100 -3.85 -13.24 -32.38
C ASN A 100 -2.76 -12.72 -31.41
N VAL A 101 -2.32 -13.58 -30.50
CA VAL A 101 -1.30 -13.24 -29.49
C VAL A 101 0.04 -12.89 -30.13
N ALA A 102 0.45 -13.65 -31.17
CA ALA A 102 1.72 -13.41 -31.86
C ALA A 102 1.74 -12.08 -32.65
N GLY A 103 0.63 -11.74 -33.28
CA GLY A 103 0.46 -10.48 -34.01
C GLY A 103 0.01 -9.31 -33.14
N GLN A 104 -0.29 -9.54 -31.88
CA GLN A 104 -0.80 -8.54 -30.93
C GLN A 104 -2.06 -7.82 -31.45
N THR A 105 -2.95 -8.56 -32.07
CA THR A 105 -4.18 -8.03 -32.66
C THR A 105 -5.40 -8.85 -32.25
N ILE A 106 -6.54 -8.18 -32.22
CA ILE A 106 -7.85 -8.79 -32.07
C ILE A 106 -8.68 -8.57 -33.32
N THR A 107 -9.58 -9.50 -33.61
CA THR A 107 -10.61 -9.36 -34.64
C THR A 107 -11.94 -9.16 -33.92
N LEU A 108 -12.75 -8.22 -34.43
CA LEU A 108 -14.05 -7.92 -33.86
C LEU A 108 -15.15 -8.60 -34.73
N ALA A 109 -16.13 -9.19 -34.05
CA ALA A 109 -17.27 -9.80 -34.77
C ALA A 109 -18.09 -8.76 -35.52
N LYS A 110 -18.34 -7.62 -34.86
CA LYS A 110 -19.15 -6.53 -35.42
C LYS A 110 -18.84 -5.22 -34.71
N ARG A 111 -18.74 -4.14 -35.47
CA ARG A 111 -18.74 -2.78 -34.97
C ARG A 111 -20.19 -2.33 -34.73
N GLY A 112 -20.41 -1.51 -33.70
CA GLY A 112 -21.75 -1.05 -33.35
C GLY A 112 -22.66 -2.16 -32.82
N TRP A 113 -22.13 -3.02 -31.95
CA TRP A 113 -22.90 -4.09 -31.31
C TRP A 113 -24.00 -3.52 -30.42
N GLY A 114 -25.13 -4.25 -30.30
CA GLY A 114 -26.24 -3.85 -29.42
C GLY A 114 -26.97 -2.57 -29.84
N GLY A 115 -26.86 -2.17 -31.12
CA GLY A 115 -27.50 -0.97 -31.63
C GLY A 115 -26.72 0.32 -31.41
N THR A 116 -25.50 0.23 -30.90
CA THR A 116 -24.60 1.39 -30.77
C THR A 116 -24.07 1.79 -32.16
N THR A 117 -23.67 3.06 -32.32
CA THR A 117 -23.16 3.57 -33.63
C THR A 117 -21.66 3.34 -33.71
N ALA A 118 -21.21 2.70 -34.80
CA ALA A 118 -19.80 2.54 -35.07
C ALA A 118 -19.13 3.89 -35.31
N ALA A 119 -18.03 4.17 -34.66
CA ALA A 119 -17.30 5.43 -34.75
C ALA A 119 -15.79 5.21 -34.87
N ALA A 120 -15.12 6.06 -35.65
CA ALA A 120 -13.65 6.10 -35.66
C ALA A 120 -13.10 6.52 -34.30
N GLN A 121 -12.07 5.82 -33.80
CA GLN A 121 -11.49 6.08 -32.48
C GLN A 121 -10.25 7.01 -32.54
N GLY A 122 -9.85 7.44 -33.71
CA GLY A 122 -8.67 8.25 -33.93
C GLY A 122 -7.36 7.47 -33.89
N THR A 123 -6.25 8.20 -34.00
CA THR A 123 -4.90 7.62 -34.09
C THR A 123 -4.16 7.56 -32.73
N SER A 124 -4.79 8.02 -31.68
CA SER A 124 -4.21 8.02 -30.31
C SER A 124 -4.36 6.66 -29.66
N VAL A 125 -3.53 6.40 -28.62
CA VAL A 125 -3.72 5.27 -27.73
C VAL A 125 -5.05 5.44 -26.99
N ILE A 126 -5.91 4.43 -27.07
CA ILE A 126 -7.24 4.44 -26.43
C ILE A 126 -7.32 3.42 -25.32
N THR A 127 -8.07 3.75 -24.27
CA THR A 127 -8.42 2.81 -23.20
C THR A 127 -9.81 2.27 -23.44
N ILE A 128 -9.94 0.95 -23.49
CA ILE A 128 -11.17 0.22 -23.79
C ILE A 128 -11.60 -0.51 -22.53
N LYS A 129 -12.90 -0.50 -22.22
CA LYS A 129 -13.47 -1.23 -21.11
C LYS A 129 -14.01 -2.57 -21.56
N ILE A 130 -13.86 -3.59 -20.70
CA ILE A 130 -14.48 -4.90 -20.86
C ILE A 130 -15.77 -4.88 -20.05
N ILE A 131 -16.92 -4.94 -20.71
CA ILE A 131 -18.24 -4.90 -20.05
C ILE A 131 -18.63 -6.29 -19.54
N GLY A 132 -18.27 -7.31 -20.30
CA GLY A 132 -18.63 -8.68 -19.99
C GLY A 132 -18.23 -9.64 -21.10
N ASN A 133 -18.76 -10.84 -21.08
CA ASN A 133 -18.48 -11.87 -22.07
C ASN A 133 -19.80 -12.42 -22.63
N ALA A 134 -19.89 -12.57 -23.95
CA ALA A 134 -21.03 -13.13 -24.66
C ALA A 134 -20.56 -14.24 -25.60
N GLN A 135 -20.89 -15.46 -25.27
CA GLN A 135 -20.54 -16.65 -26.06
C GLN A 135 -21.69 -17.06 -26.96
N ILE A 136 -21.34 -17.79 -28.02
CA ILE A 136 -22.34 -18.36 -28.93
C ILE A 136 -23.01 -19.55 -28.23
N ASP A 137 -24.32 -19.60 -28.26
CA ASP A 137 -25.08 -20.71 -27.69
C ASP A 137 -24.70 -22.06 -28.34
N GLY A 138 -24.39 -23.05 -27.52
CA GLY A 138 -23.94 -24.37 -27.98
C GLY A 138 -22.50 -24.44 -28.48
N SER A 139 -21.68 -23.38 -28.32
CA SER A 139 -20.25 -23.45 -28.62
C SER A 139 -19.48 -24.28 -27.59
N ASP A 140 -18.35 -24.86 -28.01
CA ASP A 140 -17.43 -25.53 -27.10
C ASP A 140 -16.84 -24.54 -26.09
N PRO A 141 -16.52 -24.99 -24.86
CA PRO A 141 -15.88 -24.15 -23.87
C PRO A 141 -14.57 -23.54 -24.39
N GLN A 142 -14.39 -22.24 -24.16
CA GLN A 142 -13.14 -21.56 -24.49
C GLN A 142 -12.00 -22.06 -23.58
N ALA A 143 -10.76 -21.90 -24.07
CA ALA A 143 -9.58 -22.19 -23.27
C ALA A 143 -9.56 -21.38 -21.98
N ASP A 144 -9.16 -22.00 -20.87
CA ASP A 144 -9.01 -21.34 -19.58
C ASP A 144 -7.95 -20.25 -19.66
N THR A 145 -8.25 -19.10 -19.05
CA THR A 145 -7.29 -18.00 -18.90
C THR A 145 -6.78 -18.01 -17.47
N TYR A 146 -5.61 -18.57 -17.27
CA TYR A 146 -4.97 -18.60 -15.97
C TYR A 146 -4.26 -17.29 -15.67
N TYR A 147 -4.67 -16.63 -14.58
CA TYR A 147 -3.98 -15.48 -14.03
C TYR A 147 -3.03 -15.95 -12.94
N ALA A 148 -1.74 -15.95 -13.23
CA ALA A 148 -0.75 -16.36 -12.24
C ALA A 148 -0.67 -15.31 -11.12
N PRO A 149 -0.77 -15.72 -9.84
CA PRO A 149 -0.56 -14.81 -8.73
C PRO A 149 0.87 -14.29 -8.73
N THR A 150 1.05 -13.05 -8.31
CA THR A 150 2.37 -12.44 -8.18
C THR A 150 2.95 -12.77 -6.81
N ALA A 151 4.13 -13.39 -6.78
CA ALA A 151 4.83 -13.66 -5.54
C ALA A 151 5.45 -12.38 -4.98
N MET A 152 5.01 -11.98 -3.81
CA MET A 152 5.54 -10.87 -3.04
C MET A 152 6.31 -11.40 -1.84
N TYR A 153 7.27 -10.65 -1.33
CA TYR A 153 8.02 -11.06 -0.15
C TYR A 153 8.56 -9.86 0.64
N ASN A 154 8.87 -10.11 1.89
CA ASN A 154 9.59 -9.17 2.75
C ASN A 154 10.57 -9.95 3.64
N TYR A 155 11.54 -9.25 4.23
CA TYR A 155 12.49 -9.84 5.17
C TYR A 155 12.19 -9.43 6.60
N VAL A 156 12.58 -10.28 7.54
CA VAL A 156 12.63 -9.94 8.97
C VAL A 156 13.93 -9.21 9.25
N GLN A 157 13.87 -8.12 10.00
CA GLN A 157 15.02 -7.32 10.40
C GLN A 157 15.24 -7.44 11.91
N VAL A 158 16.49 -7.63 12.32
CA VAL A 158 16.90 -7.65 13.71
C VAL A 158 17.45 -6.26 14.08
N PHE A 159 16.97 -5.71 15.20
CA PHE A 159 17.48 -4.47 15.78
C PHE A 159 18.24 -4.79 17.07
N GLU A 160 19.43 -4.23 17.20
CA GLU A 160 20.32 -4.44 18.35
C GLU A 160 20.87 -3.11 18.86
N ASP A 161 20.96 -2.94 20.16
CA ASP A 161 21.72 -1.87 20.80
C ASP A 161 22.41 -2.41 22.06
N VAL A 162 23.71 -2.12 22.22
CA VAL A 162 24.55 -2.65 23.30
C VAL A 162 24.63 -1.67 24.46
N LEU A 163 24.40 -2.15 25.67
CA LEU A 163 24.54 -1.40 26.92
C LEU A 163 25.79 -1.87 27.67
N ALA A 164 26.81 -1.02 27.71
CA ALA A 164 28.02 -1.23 28.49
C ALA A 164 28.17 -0.16 29.57
N VAL A 165 28.19 -0.54 30.85
CA VAL A 165 28.40 0.37 31.98
C VAL A 165 29.56 -0.18 32.83
N SER A 166 30.57 0.64 33.09
CA SER A 166 31.72 0.21 33.89
C SER A 166 31.33 -0.01 35.36
N GLY A 167 31.94 -1.02 36.02
CA GLY A 167 31.65 -1.34 37.41
C GLY A 167 31.88 -0.16 38.38
N LYS A 168 32.84 0.72 38.06
CA LYS A 168 33.09 1.93 38.83
C LYS A 168 31.92 2.92 38.81
N VAL A 169 31.26 3.05 37.67
CA VAL A 169 30.06 3.91 37.46
C VAL A 169 28.84 3.27 38.12
N MET A 170 28.72 1.94 38.11
CA MET A 170 27.62 1.23 38.76
C MET A 170 27.61 1.40 40.28
N HIS A 171 28.77 1.52 40.89
CA HIS A 171 28.92 1.69 42.35
C HIS A 171 29.00 3.16 42.81
N SER A 172 29.12 4.13 41.87
CA SER A 172 29.10 5.53 42.25
C SER A 172 27.67 6.03 42.40
N LYS A 173 27.33 6.59 43.55
CA LYS A 173 26.03 7.28 43.76
C LYS A 173 26.05 8.59 43.02
N ILE A 174 25.78 8.54 41.73
CA ILE A 174 25.49 9.72 40.96
C ILE A 174 23.97 9.93 40.97
N SER A 175 23.54 10.92 41.78
CA SER A 175 22.20 11.57 41.77
C SER A 175 21.00 10.75 41.26
N ARG A 176 20.12 10.32 42.13
CA ARG A 176 18.74 9.86 41.98
C ARG A 176 18.43 8.52 41.35
N GLU A 177 19.09 8.10 40.25
CA GLU A 177 18.84 6.79 39.59
C GLU A 177 20.15 6.05 39.33
N SER A 178 20.07 4.71 39.23
CA SER A 178 21.22 3.95 38.77
C SER A 178 21.53 4.29 37.31
N GLU A 179 22.77 4.64 36.97
CA GLU A 179 23.21 4.99 35.65
C GLU A 179 22.82 3.93 34.60
N ARG A 180 22.81 2.65 35.03
CA ARG A 180 22.36 1.51 34.20
C ARG A 180 20.90 1.64 33.79
N ALA A 181 19.99 1.98 34.72
CA ALA A 181 18.56 2.16 34.39
C ALA A 181 18.35 3.37 33.46
N ARG A 182 19.05 4.46 33.72
CA ARG A 182 19.01 5.65 32.85
C ARG A 182 19.46 5.35 31.42
N GLN A 183 20.60 4.66 31.28
CA GLN A 183 21.15 4.30 29.97
C GLN A 183 20.22 3.30 29.23
N ARG A 184 19.63 2.34 29.96
CA ARG A 184 18.65 1.40 29.39
C ARG A 184 17.45 2.16 28.80
N GLY A 185 16.87 3.10 29.53
CA GLY A 185 15.75 3.90 29.03
C GLY A 185 16.08 4.70 27.78
N ILE A 186 17.27 5.32 27.73
CA ILE A 186 17.73 6.06 26.55
C ILE A 186 17.90 5.13 25.32
N LYS A 187 18.51 3.96 25.54
CA LYS A 187 18.73 2.97 24.49
C LYS A 187 17.44 2.39 23.92
N LEU A 188 16.47 2.08 24.81
CA LEU A 188 15.14 1.64 24.39
C LEU A 188 14.43 2.69 23.53
N LYS A 189 14.44 3.95 23.94
CA LYS A 189 13.86 5.04 23.13
C LYS A 189 14.51 5.17 21.78
N ARG A 190 15.83 5.02 21.73
CA ARG A 190 16.57 5.03 20.46
C ARG A 190 16.16 3.87 19.56
N LEU A 191 16.04 2.67 20.11
CA LEU A 191 15.64 1.46 19.38
C LEU A 191 14.23 1.62 18.78
N ILE A 192 13.27 2.11 19.57
CA ILE A 192 11.90 2.40 19.12
C ILE A 192 11.90 3.44 18.01
N SER A 193 12.68 4.51 18.15
CA SER A 193 12.80 5.53 17.11
C SER A 193 13.39 4.97 15.80
N GLN A 194 14.40 4.11 15.89
CA GLN A 194 14.99 3.43 14.73
C GLN A 194 13.98 2.48 14.07
N LEU A 195 13.22 1.73 14.85
CA LEU A 195 12.17 0.85 14.35
C LEU A 195 11.09 1.64 13.60
N ASN A 196 10.62 2.75 14.17
CA ASN A 196 9.64 3.60 13.51
C ASN A 196 10.18 4.17 12.18
N PHE A 197 11.42 4.64 12.20
CA PHE A 197 12.05 5.16 10.98
C PHE A 197 12.22 4.09 9.90
N ALA A 198 12.54 2.85 10.30
CA ALA A 198 12.64 1.73 9.38
C ALA A 198 11.26 1.30 8.82
N ILE A 199 10.20 1.32 9.63
CA ILE A 199 8.83 1.05 9.17
C ILE A 199 8.41 2.07 8.10
N LEU A 200 8.80 3.33 8.24
CA LEU A 200 8.49 4.35 7.24
C LEU A 200 9.36 4.22 5.99
N ASN A 201 10.68 4.14 6.15
CA ASN A 201 11.65 4.38 5.06
C ASN A 201 12.50 3.16 4.69
N GLY A 202 12.31 2.00 5.35
CA GLY A 202 13.10 0.80 5.09
C GLY A 202 13.12 0.40 3.62
N SER A 203 14.25 -0.07 3.13
CA SER A 203 14.37 -0.70 1.82
C SER A 203 14.71 -2.17 1.99
N ARG A 204 13.99 -3.01 1.25
CA ARG A 204 14.18 -4.45 1.29
C ARG A 204 15.50 -4.84 0.63
N ASP A 205 16.41 -5.40 1.42
CA ASP A 205 17.68 -5.93 0.92
C ASP A 205 18.21 -7.05 1.81
N LYS A 206 19.09 -7.87 1.24
CA LYS A 206 19.84 -8.88 1.95
C LYS A 206 21.29 -8.85 1.51
N TYR A 207 22.18 -8.58 2.45
CA TYR A 207 23.62 -8.62 2.24
C TYR A 207 24.30 -9.52 3.29
N LEU A 208 24.86 -10.62 2.85
CA LEU A 208 25.32 -11.71 3.72
C LEU A 208 24.16 -12.19 4.62
N ASP A 209 24.35 -12.19 5.96
CA ASP A 209 23.34 -12.58 6.94
C ASP A 209 22.58 -11.37 7.50
N ARG A 210 22.72 -10.19 6.91
CA ARG A 210 21.99 -8.99 7.32
C ARG A 210 20.82 -8.75 6.40
N THR A 211 19.64 -8.65 6.97
CA THR A 211 18.41 -8.38 6.24
C THR A 211 17.76 -7.09 6.70
N THR A 212 17.15 -6.39 5.77
CA THR A 212 16.32 -5.21 6.02
C THR A 212 14.94 -5.41 5.40
N PHE A 213 13.90 -5.00 6.11
CA PHE A 213 12.55 -5.07 5.59
C PHE A 213 12.17 -3.85 4.75
N GLN A 214 11.19 -4.01 3.89
CA GLN A 214 10.61 -2.94 3.09
C GLN A 214 9.65 -2.11 3.94
N GLY A 215 9.95 -0.83 4.11
CA GLY A 215 9.08 0.14 4.76
C GLY A 215 7.90 0.55 3.87
N ILE A 216 6.90 1.17 4.50
CA ILE A 216 5.64 1.53 3.84
C ILE A 216 5.86 2.44 2.64
N ARG A 217 6.75 3.43 2.75
CA ARG A 217 7.07 4.36 1.67
C ARG A 217 7.57 3.67 0.41
N ASN A 218 8.46 2.67 0.58
CA ASN A 218 9.05 1.91 -0.51
C ASN A 218 8.15 0.75 -0.99
N ALA A 219 7.17 0.35 -0.17
CA ALA A 219 6.16 -0.63 -0.54
C ALA A 219 5.00 -0.01 -1.33
N SER A 220 4.85 1.32 -1.31
CA SER A 220 3.79 2.02 -2.04
C SER A 220 3.91 1.78 -3.53
N SER A 221 2.86 1.25 -4.12
CA SER A 221 2.76 0.97 -5.56
C SER A 221 2.34 2.19 -6.39
N SER A 222 1.83 3.24 -5.74
CA SER A 222 1.26 4.40 -6.42
C SER A 222 1.72 5.70 -5.76
N THR A 223 2.17 6.65 -6.56
CA THR A 223 2.60 7.97 -6.11
C THR A 223 1.75 9.03 -6.81
N TYR A 224 1.15 9.92 -6.03
CA TYR A 224 0.44 11.08 -6.54
C TYR A 224 1.33 12.32 -6.43
N ASN A 225 1.70 12.91 -7.57
CA ASN A 225 2.48 14.15 -7.58
C ASN A 225 1.54 15.36 -7.56
N VAL A 226 1.57 16.12 -6.47
CA VAL A 226 0.73 17.31 -6.28
C VAL A 226 1.09 18.45 -7.25
N GLY A 227 2.34 18.53 -7.72
CA GLY A 227 2.78 19.52 -8.70
C GLY A 227 2.49 20.97 -8.29
N GLY A 228 3.02 21.40 -7.13
CA GLY A 228 2.86 22.77 -6.59
C GLY A 228 2.05 22.82 -5.29
N ALA A 229 1.32 23.92 -5.06
CA ALA A 229 0.58 24.11 -3.81
C ALA A 229 -0.52 23.06 -3.60
N LEU A 230 -0.66 22.60 -2.36
CA LEU A 230 -1.74 21.70 -1.97
C LEU A 230 -3.08 22.46 -2.03
N THR A 231 -4.09 21.83 -2.63
CA THR A 231 -5.46 22.35 -2.71
C THR A 231 -6.46 21.27 -2.33
N VAL A 232 -7.68 21.65 -1.99
CA VAL A 232 -8.77 20.71 -1.66
C VAL A 232 -8.98 19.71 -2.80
N ALA A 233 -9.01 20.17 -4.06
CA ALA A 233 -9.18 19.30 -5.22
C ALA A 233 -8.08 18.23 -5.34
N LYS A 234 -6.83 18.58 -4.99
CA LYS A 234 -5.71 17.64 -5.01
C LYS A 234 -5.76 16.62 -3.89
N ILE A 235 -6.29 17.00 -2.72
CA ILE A 235 -6.54 16.07 -1.62
C ILE A 235 -7.61 15.04 -2.06
N TYR A 236 -8.69 15.49 -2.67
CA TYR A 236 -9.69 14.60 -3.25
C TYR A 236 -9.10 13.67 -4.31
N ALA A 237 -8.30 14.21 -5.23
CA ALA A 237 -7.68 13.42 -6.30
C ALA A 237 -6.75 12.32 -5.76
N MET A 238 -6.00 12.59 -4.69
CA MET A 238 -5.15 11.61 -4.02
C MET A 238 -5.97 10.46 -3.42
N VAL A 239 -7.08 10.77 -2.75
CA VAL A 239 -8.00 9.77 -2.19
C VAL A 239 -8.71 8.99 -3.30
N ILE A 240 -9.18 9.66 -4.36
CA ILE A 240 -9.81 9.03 -5.51
C ILE A 240 -8.85 8.06 -6.21
N GLN A 241 -7.58 8.43 -6.38
CA GLN A 241 -6.59 7.54 -6.99
C GLN A 241 -6.46 6.22 -6.23
N MET A 242 -6.45 6.27 -4.90
CA MET A 242 -6.39 5.07 -4.06
C MET A 242 -7.66 4.23 -4.18
N VAL A 243 -8.82 4.87 -4.15
CA VAL A 243 -10.12 4.17 -4.30
C VAL A 243 -10.25 3.53 -5.66
N THR A 244 -9.84 4.24 -6.73
CA THR A 244 -9.85 3.69 -8.10
C THR A 244 -8.91 2.49 -8.24
N ALA A 245 -7.81 2.45 -7.48
CA ALA A 245 -6.93 1.29 -7.39
C ALA A 245 -7.47 0.15 -6.50
N GLY A 246 -8.71 0.26 -6.00
CA GLY A 246 -9.37 -0.75 -5.17
C GLY A 246 -8.92 -0.73 -3.70
N GLY A 247 -8.31 0.37 -3.22
CA GLY A 247 -7.97 0.57 -1.82
C GLY A 247 -9.11 1.25 -1.05
N SER A 248 -9.13 1.04 0.26
CA SER A 248 -10.04 1.72 1.20
C SER A 248 -9.23 2.60 2.14
N PRO A 249 -9.06 3.91 1.82
CA PRO A 249 -8.25 4.80 2.64
C PRO A 249 -8.83 4.95 4.04
N SER A 250 -8.03 4.59 5.05
CA SER A 250 -8.40 4.66 6.46
C SER A 250 -7.73 5.83 7.16
N ALA A 251 -6.52 6.20 6.74
CA ALA A 251 -5.73 7.24 7.40
C ALA A 251 -4.81 7.98 6.44
N ILE A 252 -4.53 9.24 6.79
CA ILE A 252 -3.49 10.06 6.16
C ILE A 252 -2.45 10.38 7.23
N HIS A 253 -1.22 9.95 7.00
CA HIS A 253 -0.05 10.28 7.80
C HIS A 253 0.76 11.38 7.15
N GLY A 254 1.23 12.32 7.95
CA GLY A 254 2.08 13.41 7.47
C GLY A 254 2.83 14.08 8.61
N SER A 255 3.72 15.01 8.27
CA SER A 255 4.37 15.86 9.28
C SER A 255 3.36 16.81 9.95
N ALA A 256 3.73 17.37 11.09
CA ALA A 256 2.89 18.35 11.79
C ALA A 256 2.54 19.53 10.88
N THR A 257 3.50 20.04 10.11
CA THR A 257 3.29 21.12 9.14
C THR A 257 2.36 20.69 8.00
N GLY A 258 2.54 19.48 7.51
CA GLY A 258 1.70 18.91 6.44
C GLY A 258 0.26 18.75 6.87
N ILE A 259 0.03 18.08 7.99
CA ILE A 259 -1.33 17.84 8.52
C ILE A 259 -2.03 19.16 8.84
N SER A 260 -1.35 20.14 9.47
CA SER A 260 -1.96 21.44 9.75
C SER A 260 -2.43 22.16 8.48
N ARG A 261 -1.71 22.01 7.36
CA ARG A 261 -2.14 22.55 6.06
C ARG A 261 -3.40 21.86 5.53
N ILE A 262 -3.48 20.53 5.66
CA ILE A 262 -4.71 19.78 5.30
C ILE A 262 -5.87 20.27 6.18
N GLU A 263 -5.68 20.38 7.48
CA GLU A 263 -6.71 20.86 8.41
C GLU A 263 -7.21 22.25 8.05
N MET A 264 -6.33 23.19 7.75
CA MET A 264 -6.71 24.54 7.34
C MET A 264 -7.52 24.56 6.04
N LEU A 265 -7.13 23.74 5.07
CA LEU A 265 -7.83 23.64 3.79
C LEU A 265 -9.18 22.91 3.90
N MET A 266 -9.28 21.95 4.80
CA MET A 266 -10.42 21.06 4.93
C MET A 266 -11.24 21.34 6.21
N ALA A 267 -11.12 22.53 6.80
CA ALA A 267 -11.78 22.86 8.07
C ALA A 267 -13.29 22.60 8.09
N ALA A 268 -13.96 22.73 6.95
CA ALA A 268 -15.39 22.44 6.81
C ALA A 268 -15.73 20.92 6.81
N TYR A 269 -14.74 20.07 6.57
CA TYR A 269 -14.90 18.61 6.41
C TYR A 269 -14.26 17.81 7.55
N VAL A 270 -13.52 18.48 8.45
CA VAL A 270 -12.87 17.85 9.59
C VAL A 270 -13.85 17.72 10.73
N THR A 271 -14.16 16.52 11.14
CA THR A 271 -14.97 16.24 12.34
C THR A 271 -14.06 15.87 13.49
N SER A 272 -14.26 16.50 14.65
CA SER A 272 -13.63 16.08 15.89
C SER A 272 -14.47 14.96 16.48
N GLY A 273 -13.94 13.75 16.59
CA GLY A 273 -14.60 12.67 17.33
C GLY A 273 -14.76 13.06 18.81
N PRO A 274 -15.76 12.48 19.53
CA PRO A 274 -15.86 12.67 20.96
C PRO A 274 -14.54 12.25 21.59
N ALA A 275 -13.93 13.14 22.38
CA ALA A 275 -12.76 12.84 23.16
C ALA A 275 -13.15 11.77 24.18
N GLU A 276 -12.94 10.51 23.85
CA GLU A 276 -12.89 9.51 24.90
C GLU A 276 -11.75 9.89 25.84
N PHE A 277 -12.08 10.02 27.11
CA PHE A 277 -11.25 10.57 28.19
C PHE A 277 -10.04 9.67 28.54
N ASN A 278 -9.57 8.89 27.64
CA ASN A 278 -8.29 8.22 27.73
C ASN A 278 -7.31 9.04 26.91
N ALA A 279 -6.65 9.97 27.52
CA ALA A 279 -5.41 10.71 27.13
C ALA A 279 -4.72 10.33 25.80
N LYS A 280 -5.43 9.77 24.84
CA LYS A 280 -5.01 9.32 23.53
C LYS A 280 -5.44 10.37 22.53
N LEU A 281 -4.50 10.85 21.77
CA LEU A 281 -4.55 11.63 20.56
C LEU A 281 -5.93 12.15 20.17
N THR A 282 -6.06 13.44 19.99
CA THR A 282 -7.21 14.02 19.28
C THR A 282 -7.13 13.55 17.83
N VAL A 283 -7.77 12.43 17.54
CA VAL A 283 -7.86 11.92 16.18
C VAL A 283 -8.84 12.81 15.44
N LYS A 284 -8.34 13.57 14.48
CA LYS A 284 -9.18 14.33 13.59
C LYS A 284 -9.57 13.45 12.41
N LYS A 285 -10.86 13.41 12.12
CA LYS A 285 -11.41 12.66 11.00
C LYS A 285 -11.79 13.61 9.87
N LEU A 286 -11.44 13.20 8.67
CA LEU A 286 -11.80 13.85 7.44
C LEU A 286 -12.90 13.02 6.76
N SER A 287 -14.12 13.55 6.67
CA SER A 287 -15.20 12.85 5.99
C SER A 287 -15.19 13.20 4.49
N MET A 288 -14.83 12.24 3.65
CA MET A 288 -14.72 12.38 2.20
C MET A 288 -15.25 11.15 1.49
N LEU A 289 -15.99 11.35 0.40
CA LEU A 289 -16.52 10.25 -0.44
C LEU A 289 -17.29 9.18 0.35
N GLY A 290 -17.93 9.56 1.46
CA GLY A 290 -18.64 8.63 2.34
C GLY A 290 -17.73 7.78 3.24
N MET A 291 -16.44 8.09 3.31
CA MET A 291 -15.44 7.43 4.15
C MET A 291 -14.91 8.39 5.20
N ASP A 292 -14.62 7.87 6.38
CA ASP A 292 -13.96 8.59 7.46
C ASP A 292 -12.48 8.26 7.45
N ILE A 293 -11.67 9.24 7.12
CA ILE A 293 -10.21 9.12 7.03
C ILE A 293 -9.58 9.84 8.22
N GLU A 294 -8.76 9.15 8.99
CA GLU A 294 -8.08 9.69 10.15
C GLU A 294 -6.83 10.47 9.77
N LEU A 295 -6.60 11.62 10.41
CA LEU A 295 -5.40 12.42 10.20
C LEU A 295 -4.41 12.19 11.34
N HIS A 296 -3.23 11.71 10.99
CA HIS A 296 -2.18 11.39 11.94
C HIS A 296 -0.90 12.18 11.66
N VAL A 297 -0.32 12.72 12.72
CA VAL A 297 0.97 13.43 12.65
C VAL A 297 2.08 12.46 12.99
N ASP A 298 3.12 12.39 12.17
CA ASP A 298 4.34 11.63 12.45
C ASP A 298 5.56 12.55 12.35
N LYS A 299 6.37 12.57 13.41
CA LYS A 299 7.58 13.40 13.49
C LYS A 299 8.69 13.00 12.52
N HIS A 300 8.63 11.78 12.00
CA HIS A 300 9.63 11.23 11.08
C HIS A 300 9.25 11.42 9.61
N MET A 301 8.05 11.96 9.34
CA MET A 301 7.60 12.30 7.99
C MET A 301 8.19 13.61 7.51
N ILE A 302 8.44 13.68 6.20
CA ILE A 302 8.92 14.88 5.51
C ILE A 302 7.74 15.84 5.29
N ASP A 303 7.95 17.15 5.44
CA ASP A 303 6.90 18.18 5.35
C ASP A 303 6.17 18.26 3.99
N THR A 304 6.74 17.67 2.96
CA THR A 304 6.22 17.69 1.60
C THR A 304 5.53 16.40 1.17
N GLU A 305 5.44 15.42 2.06
CA GLU A 305 4.90 14.11 1.74
C GLU A 305 3.77 13.71 2.68
N PHE A 306 2.82 12.97 2.11
CA PHE A 306 1.72 12.34 2.83
C PHE A 306 1.65 10.87 2.44
N LEU A 307 1.33 10.02 3.41
CA LEU A 307 1.02 8.62 3.18
C LEU A 307 -0.47 8.42 3.42
N VAL A 308 -1.19 8.02 2.37
CA VAL A 308 -2.58 7.58 2.47
C VAL A 308 -2.55 6.08 2.65
N LEU A 309 -3.06 5.59 3.76
CA LEU A 309 -2.93 4.20 4.17
C LEU A 309 -4.30 3.53 4.28
N ASP A 310 -4.32 2.27 3.85
CA ASP A 310 -5.40 1.33 4.13
C ASP A 310 -4.93 0.37 5.23
N TYR A 311 -5.39 0.59 6.45
CA TYR A 311 -5.01 -0.25 7.60
C TYR A 311 -5.48 -1.70 7.46
N GLY A 312 -6.54 -1.94 6.68
CA GLY A 312 -7.01 -3.29 6.41
C GLY A 312 -6.00 -4.17 5.68
N ARG A 313 -5.10 -3.54 4.92
CA ARG A 313 -4.06 -4.23 4.14
C ARG A 313 -2.69 -4.26 4.81
N LEU A 314 -2.52 -3.54 5.93
CA LEU A 314 -1.27 -3.53 6.68
C LEU A 314 -1.27 -4.65 7.71
N ARG A 315 -0.17 -5.37 7.82
CA ARG A 315 0.07 -6.41 8.82
C ARG A 315 1.47 -6.25 9.38
N ILE A 316 1.59 -6.51 10.69
CA ILE A 316 2.90 -6.65 11.32
C ILE A 316 3.19 -8.13 11.45
N GLY A 317 4.31 -8.57 10.88
CA GLY A 317 4.86 -9.89 11.10
C GLY A 317 5.97 -9.83 12.15
N THR A 318 5.85 -10.64 13.18
CA THR A 318 6.92 -10.88 14.15
C THR A 318 7.44 -12.30 13.97
N MET A 319 8.77 -12.48 14.16
CA MET A 319 9.33 -13.81 14.12
C MET A 319 8.81 -14.61 15.32
N ASP A 320 8.25 -15.79 15.05
CA ASP A 320 7.70 -16.65 16.10
C ASP A 320 8.85 -17.29 16.87
N SER A 321 8.87 -17.10 18.18
CA SER A 321 9.68 -17.91 19.06
C SER A 321 8.73 -18.73 19.94
N ASP A 322 9.13 -19.93 20.34
CA ASP A 322 8.31 -20.81 21.18
C ASP A 322 7.85 -20.14 22.49
N GLU A 323 8.51 -19.03 22.89
CA GLU A 323 8.24 -18.29 24.12
C GLU A 323 7.39 -17.03 23.94
N ALA A 324 7.29 -16.47 22.73
CA ALA A 324 6.61 -15.18 22.49
C ALA A 324 5.82 -15.18 21.17
N LYS A 325 4.69 -15.84 21.15
CA LYS A 325 3.78 -15.82 19.99
C LYS A 325 3.14 -14.45 19.82
N GLY A 326 3.49 -13.78 18.72
CA GLY A 326 2.86 -12.52 18.29
C GLY A 326 3.34 -11.25 19.00
N ALA A 327 4.41 -11.31 19.81
CA ALA A 327 5.09 -10.16 20.40
C ALA A 327 6.46 -9.93 19.74
N PHE A 328 7.01 -8.72 19.87
CA PHE A 328 8.41 -8.50 19.51
C PHE A 328 9.31 -9.35 20.41
N ALA A 329 10.05 -10.28 19.81
CA ALA A 329 11.02 -11.07 20.55
C ALA A 329 12.20 -10.18 20.94
N ALA A 330 12.34 -9.90 22.24
CA ALA A 330 13.43 -9.11 22.78
C ALA A 330 14.31 -9.98 23.69
N TYR A 331 15.61 -10.00 23.42
CA TYR A 331 16.59 -10.76 24.20
C TYR A 331 17.59 -9.83 24.87
N THR A 332 17.93 -10.14 26.12
CA THR A 332 19.06 -9.52 26.79
C THR A 332 20.17 -10.57 26.96
N ILE A 333 21.29 -10.36 26.30
CA ILE A 333 22.48 -11.17 26.45
C ILE A 333 23.36 -10.47 27.48
N THR A 334 23.62 -11.14 28.66
CA THR A 334 24.60 -10.71 29.64
C THR A 334 25.83 -11.61 29.52
N GLU A 335 26.96 -11.04 29.10
CA GLU A 335 28.26 -11.70 29.26
C GLU A 335 28.70 -11.52 30.70
N ASN A 336 29.08 -12.64 31.35
CA ASN A 336 29.63 -12.69 32.72
C ASN A 336 31.09 -12.22 32.77
#